data_d4022adadeb49aefa7df41de2ca0ee86
#
_entry.id   d4022adadeb49aefa7df41de2ca0ee86
#
_cell.length_a   1.000
_cell.length_b   1.000
_cell.length_c   1.000
_cell.angle_alpha   90.00
_cell.angle_beta   90.00
_cell.angle_gamma   90.00
#
_symmetry.space_group_name_H-M   'P 1'
#
loop_
_entity.id
_entity.type
_entity.pdbx_description
1 polymer ?
#
loop_
_entity_poly.entity_id
_entity_poly.type
_entity_poly.pdbx_seq_one_letter_code
_entity_poly.pdbx_strand_id
1 'polypeptide(L)'
;MHLDLNCDLGEGIGNDFELLPLVTSINIACCRHAGSPGQVLELLQHAKNHKLNVGVHPGFNDPENFGRLDSNLSEHQIFAECLFQVGALIALADFAHIKLSHLKPHGALYHQASKSKTLADKIISIAERFQLAILGPPDSELQYASKGKVPFISEGFADRQYQANGTLVPRNLPNAFIHDPITAALQAQKLGQTMGIQTLCIHGDQPDAFHFVQKLRCQLEKLGIEIRAFS
;
A
#
# COMPACT_ATOMS: atom_id res chain seq x y z
N MET A 1 19.26 -9.51 4.10
CA MET A 1 18.13 -9.04 3.28
C MET A 1 17.50 -7.85 4.00
N HIS A 2 17.05 -6.83 3.28
CA HIS A 2 16.27 -5.75 3.88
C HIS A 2 14.86 -5.74 3.27
N LEU A 3 13.90 -5.30 4.04
CA LEU A 3 12.51 -5.10 3.62
C LEU A 3 11.99 -3.77 4.18
N ASP A 4 11.24 -3.06 3.37
CA ASP A 4 10.40 -1.97 3.82
C ASP A 4 9.11 -2.54 4.44
N LEU A 5 8.59 -1.90 5.48
CA LEU A 5 7.27 -2.19 6.03
C LEU A 5 6.34 -1.05 5.67
N ASN A 6 5.32 -1.32 4.88
CA ASN A 6 4.30 -0.32 4.54
C ASN A 6 2.94 -0.64 5.16
N CYS A 7 2.18 0.40 5.49
CA CYS A 7 0.84 0.26 6.04
C CYS A 7 -0.11 1.26 5.36
N ASP A 8 -1.36 0.80 5.11
CA ASP A 8 -2.43 1.64 4.60
C ASP A 8 -3.07 2.38 5.78
N LEU A 9 -3.06 3.72 5.76
CA LEU A 9 -3.47 4.61 6.84
C LEU A 9 -4.37 5.74 6.32
N GLY A 10 -4.99 6.49 7.25
CA GLY A 10 -5.93 7.55 6.89
C GLY A 10 -7.29 7.01 6.47
N GLU A 11 -7.58 5.76 6.80
CA GLU A 11 -8.81 5.05 6.45
C GLU A 11 -9.91 5.19 7.51
N GLY A 12 -9.63 5.92 8.61
CA GLY A 12 -10.62 6.18 9.65
C GLY A 12 -10.84 5.02 10.64
N ILE A 13 -9.90 4.09 10.73
CA ILE A 13 -10.02 2.86 11.55
C ILE A 13 -9.46 3.05 12.98
N GLY A 14 -8.74 4.14 13.24
CA GLY A 14 -8.40 4.56 14.61
C GLY A 14 -7.01 4.17 15.12
N ASN A 15 -6.20 3.39 14.39
CA ASN A 15 -4.86 2.95 14.83
C ASN A 15 -3.72 3.69 14.12
N ASP A 16 -4.02 4.70 13.30
CA ASP A 16 -3.08 5.33 12.38
C ASP A 16 -1.82 5.85 13.08
N PHE A 17 -1.99 6.59 14.17
CA PHE A 17 -0.87 7.24 14.87
C PHE A 17 0.02 6.25 15.62
N GLU A 18 -0.55 5.19 16.15
CA GLU A 18 0.18 4.15 16.88
C GLU A 18 1.09 3.33 15.95
N LEU A 19 0.72 3.21 14.68
CA LEU A 19 1.46 2.44 13.68
C LEU A 19 2.65 3.22 13.09
N LEU A 20 2.63 4.56 13.09
CA LEU A 20 3.70 5.37 12.50
C LEU A 20 5.11 5.01 12.99
N PRO A 21 5.37 4.78 14.29
CA PRO A 21 6.73 4.43 14.75
C PRO A 21 7.14 2.99 14.39
N LEU A 22 6.23 2.14 13.93
CA LEU A 22 6.48 0.73 13.68
C LEU A 22 6.73 0.40 12.21
N VAL A 23 6.41 1.31 11.30
CA VAL A 23 6.53 1.12 9.84
C VAL A 23 7.62 2.03 9.26
N THR A 24 7.98 1.81 8.00
CA THR A 24 8.97 2.61 7.28
C THR A 24 8.35 3.37 6.10
N SER A 25 7.16 2.94 5.67
CA SER A 25 6.37 3.60 4.64
C SER A 25 4.88 3.59 5.00
N ILE A 26 4.14 4.59 4.55
CA ILE A 26 2.68 4.67 4.72
C ILE A 26 2.01 5.02 3.39
N ASN A 27 0.83 4.43 3.16
CA ASN A 27 0.00 4.72 2.00
C ASN A 27 -1.25 5.45 2.49
N ILE A 28 -1.40 6.73 2.18
CA ILE A 28 -2.47 7.55 2.74
C ILE A 28 -3.70 7.53 1.83
N ALA A 29 -4.83 7.10 2.39
CA ALA A 29 -6.13 7.09 1.74
C ALA A 29 -6.51 8.48 1.21
N CYS A 30 -7.11 8.52 0.03
CA CYS A 30 -7.44 9.77 -0.68
C CYS A 30 -8.93 10.15 -0.55
N CYS A 31 -9.57 9.82 0.56
CA CYS A 31 -10.94 10.21 0.94
C CYS A 31 -12.04 9.78 -0.05
N ARG A 32 -11.82 8.70 -0.84
CA ARG A 32 -12.83 8.14 -1.74
C ARG A 32 -13.36 6.80 -1.25
N HIS A 33 -12.47 5.88 -0.92
CA HIS A 33 -12.87 4.60 -0.34
C HIS A 33 -12.99 4.68 1.19
N ALA A 34 -12.24 5.59 1.82
CA ALA A 34 -12.22 5.76 3.28
C ALA A 34 -11.55 7.09 3.67
N GLY A 35 -11.68 7.47 4.94
CA GLY A 35 -11.05 8.64 5.52
C GLY A 35 -11.73 9.98 5.20
N SER A 36 -11.14 11.05 5.71
CA SER A 36 -11.59 12.42 5.48
C SER A 36 -10.41 13.39 5.32
N PRO A 37 -10.57 14.53 4.64
CA PRO A 37 -9.49 15.48 4.44
C PRO A 37 -8.85 15.98 5.73
N GLY A 38 -9.64 16.16 6.80
CA GLY A 38 -9.13 16.59 8.10
C GLY A 38 -8.23 15.54 8.75
N GLN A 39 -8.65 14.28 8.78
CA GLN A 39 -7.84 13.16 9.28
C GLN A 39 -6.56 12.96 8.48
N VAL A 40 -6.64 13.07 7.15
CA VAL A 40 -5.48 12.96 6.25
C VAL A 40 -4.46 14.07 6.56
N LEU A 41 -4.91 15.33 6.71
CA LEU A 41 -4.02 16.43 7.03
C LEU A 41 -3.35 16.24 8.40
N GLU A 42 -4.09 15.81 9.40
CA GLU A 42 -3.56 15.52 10.73
C GLU A 42 -2.52 14.38 10.67
N LEU A 43 -2.81 13.30 9.95
CA LEU A 43 -1.89 12.18 9.77
C LEU A 43 -0.58 12.63 9.07
N LEU A 44 -0.67 13.44 8.02
CA LEU A 44 0.50 14.01 7.34
C LEU A 44 1.37 14.83 8.30
N GLN A 45 0.76 15.66 9.15
CA GLN A 45 1.49 16.46 10.14
C GLN A 45 2.23 15.58 11.16
N HIS A 46 1.63 14.47 11.59
CA HIS A 46 2.27 13.52 12.50
C HIS A 46 3.36 12.70 11.81
N ALA A 47 3.12 12.24 10.58
CA ALA A 47 4.08 11.45 9.81
C ALA A 47 5.42 12.17 9.57
N LYS A 48 5.40 13.50 9.49
CA LYS A 48 6.59 14.34 9.32
C LYS A 48 7.69 14.05 10.36
N ASN A 49 7.32 13.71 11.58
CA ASN A 49 8.24 13.49 12.68
C ASN A 49 8.89 12.09 12.65
N HIS A 50 8.41 11.18 11.82
CA HIS A 50 8.84 9.78 11.78
C HIS A 50 9.77 9.42 10.63
N LYS A 51 10.08 10.36 9.72
CA LYS A 51 10.96 10.15 8.56
C LYS A 51 10.52 8.98 7.67
N LEU A 52 9.21 8.83 7.47
CA LEU A 52 8.60 7.77 6.68
C LEU A 52 8.60 8.13 5.20
N ASN A 53 8.62 7.11 4.34
CA ASN A 53 8.14 7.26 2.99
C ASN A 53 6.62 7.43 3.02
N VAL A 54 6.12 8.50 2.41
CA VAL A 54 4.69 8.80 2.38
C VAL A 54 4.18 8.68 0.95
N GLY A 55 3.18 7.84 0.73
CA GLY A 55 2.59 7.59 -0.57
C GLY A 55 1.10 7.93 -0.64
N VAL A 56 0.61 8.01 -1.87
CA VAL A 56 -0.81 8.21 -2.17
C VAL A 56 -1.50 6.87 -2.37
N HIS A 57 -2.71 6.72 -1.81
CA HIS A 57 -3.47 5.47 -1.83
C HIS A 57 -4.87 5.66 -2.45
N PRO A 58 -4.95 5.92 -3.78
CA PRO A 58 -6.22 6.12 -4.45
C PRO A 58 -7.00 4.81 -4.58
N GLY A 59 -8.31 4.88 -4.37
CA GLY A 59 -9.23 3.76 -4.51
C GLY A 59 -10.49 4.13 -5.28
N PHE A 60 -11.36 3.14 -5.53
CA PHE A 60 -12.66 3.42 -6.08
C PHE A 60 -13.51 4.24 -5.10
N ASN A 61 -14.39 5.10 -5.63
CA ASN A 61 -15.33 5.87 -4.81
C ASN A 61 -16.49 4.94 -4.37
N ASP A 62 -16.20 4.11 -3.38
CA ASP A 62 -17.09 3.08 -2.85
C ASP A 62 -16.85 2.91 -1.34
N PRO A 63 -17.21 3.91 -0.52
CA PRO A 63 -16.97 3.86 0.92
C PRO A 63 -17.78 2.76 1.62
N GLU A 64 -18.94 2.39 1.09
CA GLU A 64 -19.79 1.33 1.65
C GLU A 64 -19.12 -0.04 1.63
N ASN A 65 -18.32 -0.32 0.59
CA ASN A 65 -17.56 -1.57 0.45
C ASN A 65 -16.05 -1.35 0.58
N PHE A 66 -15.65 -0.19 1.11
CA PHE A 66 -14.24 0.13 1.34
C PHE A 66 -13.39 0.05 0.05
N GLY A 67 -13.95 0.42 -1.12
CA GLY A 67 -13.25 0.34 -2.41
C GLY A 67 -12.82 -1.07 -2.84
N ARG A 68 -13.44 -2.12 -2.29
CA ARG A 68 -13.06 -3.52 -2.50
C ARG A 68 -13.90 -4.25 -3.53
N LEU A 69 -14.94 -3.61 -4.08
CA LEU A 69 -15.70 -4.13 -5.21
C LEU A 69 -15.15 -3.63 -6.52
N ASP A 70 -15.18 -4.51 -7.54
CA ASP A 70 -14.78 -4.16 -8.89
C ASP A 70 -15.68 -3.04 -9.43
N SER A 71 -15.08 -2.08 -10.10
CA SER A 71 -15.78 -0.96 -10.70
C SER A 71 -16.14 -1.23 -12.16
N ASN A 72 -17.36 -0.86 -12.56
CA ASN A 72 -17.81 -0.87 -13.95
C ASN A 72 -17.53 0.46 -14.68
N LEU A 73 -16.80 1.39 -14.07
CA LEU A 73 -16.39 2.63 -14.71
C LEU A 73 -15.47 2.36 -15.90
N SER A 74 -15.57 3.19 -16.93
CA SER A 74 -14.60 3.16 -18.02
C SER A 74 -13.20 3.52 -17.51
N GLU A 75 -12.16 3.00 -18.15
CA GLU A 75 -10.76 3.31 -17.78
C GLU A 75 -10.45 4.83 -17.79
N HIS A 76 -11.15 5.61 -18.63
CA HIS A 76 -11.01 7.06 -18.62
C HIS A 76 -11.60 7.67 -17.34
N GLN A 77 -12.74 7.19 -16.87
CA GLN A 77 -13.34 7.64 -15.62
C GLN A 77 -12.47 7.22 -14.41
N ILE A 78 -11.96 5.99 -14.40
CA ILE A 78 -11.02 5.52 -13.35
C ILE A 78 -9.77 6.41 -13.34
N PHE A 79 -9.19 6.70 -14.49
CA PHE A 79 -8.05 7.60 -14.60
C PHE A 79 -8.33 8.99 -14.02
N ALA A 80 -9.48 9.60 -14.39
CA ALA A 80 -9.86 10.93 -13.90
C ALA A 80 -10.05 10.93 -12.37
N GLU A 81 -10.71 9.90 -11.82
CA GLU A 81 -10.88 9.73 -10.37
C GLU A 81 -9.55 9.56 -9.65
N CYS A 82 -8.64 8.74 -10.17
CA CYS A 82 -7.31 8.57 -9.59
C CYS A 82 -6.50 9.87 -9.64
N LEU A 83 -6.51 10.58 -10.78
CA LEU A 83 -5.81 11.84 -10.93
C LEU A 83 -6.33 12.90 -9.95
N PHE A 84 -7.66 12.99 -9.77
CA PHE A 84 -8.28 13.87 -8.79
C PHE A 84 -7.81 13.55 -7.37
N GLN A 85 -7.83 12.28 -6.97
CA GLN A 85 -7.41 11.81 -5.65
C GLN A 85 -5.93 12.12 -5.38
N VAL A 86 -5.07 11.78 -6.34
CA VAL A 86 -3.63 12.04 -6.24
C VAL A 86 -3.36 13.54 -6.14
N GLY A 87 -4.01 14.35 -6.98
CA GLY A 87 -3.86 15.81 -6.94
C GLY A 87 -4.31 16.43 -5.62
N ALA A 88 -5.41 15.94 -5.05
CA ALA A 88 -5.91 16.41 -3.76
C ALA A 88 -4.92 16.08 -2.63
N LEU A 89 -4.38 14.85 -2.60
CA LEU A 89 -3.40 14.48 -1.56
C LEU A 89 -2.08 15.23 -1.74
N ILE A 90 -1.62 15.47 -2.96
CA ILE A 90 -0.42 16.29 -3.23
C ILE A 90 -0.58 17.69 -2.62
N ALA A 91 -1.75 18.33 -2.79
CA ALA A 91 -2.00 19.64 -2.21
C ALA A 91 -1.96 19.65 -0.68
N LEU A 92 -2.52 18.61 -0.03
CA LEU A 92 -2.45 18.45 1.43
C LEU A 92 -1.04 18.18 1.92
N ALA A 93 -0.29 17.34 1.19
CA ALA A 93 1.09 17.00 1.52
C ALA A 93 2.03 18.21 1.37
N ASP A 94 1.85 19.00 0.31
CA ASP A 94 2.60 20.25 0.11
C ASP A 94 2.34 21.23 1.24
N PHE A 95 1.08 21.42 1.64
CA PHE A 95 0.72 22.25 2.79
C PHE A 95 1.37 21.73 4.11
N ALA A 96 1.47 20.42 4.29
CA ALA A 96 2.15 19.80 5.43
C ALA A 96 3.68 19.80 5.30
N HIS A 97 4.24 20.26 4.18
CA HIS A 97 5.67 20.18 3.85
C HIS A 97 6.21 18.74 3.83
N ILE A 98 5.43 17.84 3.25
CA ILE A 98 5.81 16.44 3.02
C ILE A 98 5.97 16.19 1.53
N LYS A 99 7.09 15.60 1.15
CA LYS A 99 7.29 15.09 -0.20
C LYS A 99 6.73 13.67 -0.31
N LEU A 100 5.80 13.48 -1.22
CA LEU A 100 5.28 12.14 -1.52
C LEU A 100 6.31 11.34 -2.32
N SER A 101 6.44 10.05 -2.03
CA SER A 101 7.45 9.14 -2.60
C SER A 101 6.86 8.14 -3.58
N HIS A 102 5.61 7.70 -3.38
CA HIS A 102 5.04 6.60 -4.14
C HIS A 102 3.53 6.67 -4.29
N LEU A 103 3.01 5.87 -5.23
CA LEU A 103 1.61 5.62 -5.46
C LEU A 103 1.35 4.12 -5.29
N LYS A 104 0.37 3.76 -4.48
CA LYS A 104 -0.15 2.42 -4.30
C LYS A 104 -1.66 2.44 -4.52
N PRO A 105 -2.21 1.81 -5.56
CA PRO A 105 -3.67 1.70 -5.70
C PRO A 105 -4.28 0.92 -4.53
N HIS A 106 -5.50 1.27 -4.11
CA HIS A 106 -6.22 0.57 -3.05
C HIS A 106 -7.11 -0.55 -3.60
N GLY A 107 -7.26 -1.62 -2.84
CA GLY A 107 -8.34 -2.61 -2.93
C GLY A 107 -8.56 -3.17 -4.33
N ALA A 108 -9.80 -3.06 -4.86
CA ALA A 108 -10.13 -3.59 -6.18
C ALA A 108 -9.36 -2.87 -7.30
N LEU A 109 -9.06 -1.57 -7.16
CA LEU A 109 -8.25 -0.83 -8.13
C LEU A 109 -6.83 -1.43 -8.24
N TYR A 110 -6.23 -1.84 -7.13
CA TYR A 110 -4.93 -2.52 -7.11
C TYR A 110 -4.96 -3.81 -7.94
N HIS A 111 -5.99 -4.63 -7.74
CA HIS A 111 -6.14 -5.88 -8.46
C HIS A 111 -6.48 -5.70 -9.94
N GLN A 112 -7.34 -4.74 -10.29
CA GLN A 112 -7.68 -4.44 -11.68
C GLN A 112 -6.47 -3.87 -12.43
N ALA A 113 -5.77 -2.90 -11.86
CA ALA A 113 -4.57 -2.31 -12.46
C ALA A 113 -3.42 -3.33 -12.63
N SER A 114 -3.33 -4.30 -11.71
CA SER A 114 -2.32 -5.37 -11.82
C SER A 114 -2.58 -6.35 -12.97
N LYS A 115 -3.80 -6.39 -13.52
CA LYS A 115 -4.22 -7.33 -14.58
C LYS A 115 -4.55 -6.66 -15.92
N SER A 116 -4.85 -5.36 -15.93
CA SER A 116 -5.21 -4.61 -17.13
C SER A 116 -4.06 -3.72 -17.58
N LYS A 117 -3.50 -4.04 -18.74
CA LYS A 117 -2.43 -3.23 -19.36
C LYS A 117 -2.85 -1.76 -19.53
N THR A 118 -4.04 -1.52 -20.06
CA THR A 118 -4.53 -0.17 -20.35
C THR A 118 -4.77 0.63 -19.07
N LEU A 119 -5.26 0.00 -18.02
CA LEU A 119 -5.43 0.66 -16.73
C LEU A 119 -4.07 0.90 -16.04
N ALA A 120 -3.15 -0.08 -16.12
CA ALA A 120 -1.79 0.09 -15.63
C ALA A 120 -1.09 1.27 -16.30
N ASP A 121 -1.14 1.37 -17.64
CA ASP A 121 -0.55 2.48 -18.39
C ASP A 121 -1.09 3.85 -17.90
N LYS A 122 -2.40 3.94 -17.59
CA LYS A 122 -3.01 5.15 -17.05
C LYS A 122 -2.53 5.49 -15.64
N ILE A 123 -2.48 4.51 -14.74
CA ILE A 123 -1.96 4.70 -13.37
C ILE A 123 -0.49 5.10 -13.40
N ILE A 124 0.31 4.45 -14.24
CA ILE A 124 1.73 4.79 -14.41
C ILE A 124 1.90 6.21 -14.96
N SER A 125 1.04 6.67 -15.87
CA SER A 125 1.12 8.05 -16.37
C SER A 125 0.88 9.10 -15.27
N ILE A 126 0.05 8.79 -14.28
CA ILE A 126 -0.11 9.64 -13.09
C ILE A 126 1.18 9.61 -12.24
N ALA A 127 1.70 8.41 -11.96
CA ALA A 127 2.93 8.26 -11.17
C ALA A 127 4.11 8.99 -11.84
N GLU A 128 4.26 8.87 -13.17
CA GLU A 128 5.29 9.56 -13.95
C GLU A 128 5.13 11.08 -13.88
N ARG A 129 3.90 11.60 -14.05
CA ARG A 129 3.61 13.03 -13.98
C ARG A 129 4.03 13.66 -12.67
N PHE A 130 3.89 12.94 -11.57
CA PHE A 130 4.18 13.42 -10.22
C PHE A 130 5.49 12.85 -9.63
N GLN A 131 6.27 12.15 -10.45
CA GLN A 131 7.57 11.56 -10.05
C GLN A 131 7.46 10.63 -8.82
N LEU A 132 6.42 9.80 -8.80
CA LEU A 132 6.15 8.84 -7.75
C LEU A 132 6.63 7.45 -8.18
N ALA A 133 7.24 6.69 -7.26
CA ALA A 133 7.40 5.25 -7.46
C ALA A 133 6.01 4.57 -7.48
N ILE A 134 5.91 3.38 -8.03
CA ILE A 134 4.68 2.58 -7.99
C ILE A 134 4.88 1.33 -7.16
N LEU A 135 3.98 1.08 -6.20
CA LEU A 135 3.91 -0.17 -5.45
C LEU A 135 2.91 -1.11 -6.12
N GLY A 136 3.31 -2.37 -6.29
CA GLY A 136 2.45 -3.38 -6.90
C GLY A 136 2.99 -4.79 -6.72
N PRO A 137 2.18 -5.82 -7.05
CA PRO A 137 2.63 -7.19 -6.96
C PRO A 137 3.66 -7.47 -8.08
N PRO A 138 4.64 -8.35 -7.83
CA PRO A 138 5.56 -8.78 -8.88
C PRO A 138 4.79 -9.43 -10.04
N ASP A 139 5.40 -9.43 -11.22
CA ASP A 139 4.85 -10.03 -12.45
C ASP A 139 3.46 -9.49 -12.86
N SER A 140 3.21 -8.20 -12.57
CA SER A 140 1.95 -7.52 -12.89
C SER A 140 2.07 -6.54 -14.05
N GLU A 141 0.92 -6.15 -14.61
CA GLU A 141 0.86 -5.10 -15.63
C GLU A 141 1.37 -3.74 -15.10
N LEU A 142 1.23 -3.46 -13.79
CA LEU A 142 1.84 -2.28 -13.16
C LEU A 142 3.36 -2.31 -13.27
N GLN A 143 3.98 -3.48 -13.02
CA GLN A 143 5.43 -3.64 -13.17
C GLN A 143 5.87 -3.50 -14.64
N TYR A 144 5.15 -4.10 -15.57
CA TYR A 144 5.50 -4.00 -16.98
C TYR A 144 5.35 -2.57 -17.51
N ALA A 145 4.28 -1.89 -17.16
CA ALA A 145 4.00 -0.51 -17.56
C ALA A 145 4.97 0.52 -16.96
N SER A 146 5.56 0.23 -15.79
CA SER A 146 6.50 1.14 -15.10
C SER A 146 7.89 1.18 -15.73
N LYS A 147 8.28 0.16 -16.50
CA LYS A 147 9.63 0.02 -17.08
C LYS A 147 10.03 1.24 -17.90
N GLY A 148 11.16 1.86 -17.52
CA GLY A 148 11.69 3.04 -18.18
C GLY A 148 10.93 4.36 -17.91
N LYS A 149 9.92 4.35 -17.03
CA LYS A 149 9.10 5.52 -16.66
C LYS A 149 9.28 5.90 -15.21
N VAL A 150 8.95 4.99 -14.28
CA VAL A 150 9.03 5.24 -12.83
C VAL A 150 9.62 4.03 -12.12
N PRO A 151 10.21 4.21 -10.91
CA PRO A 151 10.63 3.09 -10.09
C PRO A 151 9.44 2.19 -9.73
N PHE A 152 9.62 0.88 -9.80
CA PHE A 152 8.67 -0.12 -9.35
C PHE A 152 9.19 -0.77 -8.06
N ILE A 153 8.35 -0.79 -7.03
CA ILE A 153 8.63 -1.41 -5.75
C ILE A 153 7.75 -2.64 -5.61
N SER A 154 8.37 -3.80 -5.66
CA SER A 154 7.68 -5.10 -5.58
C SER A 154 7.12 -5.33 -4.19
N GLU A 155 5.79 -5.52 -4.09
CA GLU A 155 5.07 -5.63 -2.82
C GLU A 155 4.61 -7.06 -2.54
N GLY A 156 4.75 -7.45 -1.27
CA GLY A 156 4.12 -8.64 -0.69
C GLY A 156 3.29 -8.29 0.53
N PHE A 157 2.52 -9.25 1.03
CA PHE A 157 1.61 -9.05 2.18
C PHE A 157 1.99 -10.00 3.32
N ALA A 158 2.23 -9.47 4.52
CA ALA A 158 2.61 -10.26 5.69
C ALA A 158 1.41 -11.02 6.27
N ASP A 159 0.28 -10.34 6.35
CA ASP A 159 -0.93 -10.76 7.04
C ASP A 159 -1.97 -11.46 6.14
N ARG A 160 -1.61 -11.74 4.88
CA ARG A 160 -2.48 -12.37 3.89
C ARG A 160 -1.93 -13.71 3.42
N GLN A 161 -2.81 -14.71 3.34
CA GLN A 161 -2.46 -16.01 2.76
C GLN A 161 -2.35 -15.94 1.24
N TYR A 162 -1.40 -16.71 0.70
CA TYR A 162 -1.18 -16.90 -0.74
C TYR A 162 -1.65 -18.29 -1.18
N GLN A 163 -2.22 -18.35 -2.37
CA GLN A 163 -2.50 -19.59 -3.08
C GLN A 163 -1.22 -20.16 -3.71
N ALA A 164 -1.26 -21.41 -4.15
CA ALA A 164 -0.13 -22.08 -4.79
C ALA A 164 0.34 -21.38 -6.09
N ASN A 165 -0.55 -20.64 -6.75
CA ASN A 165 -0.26 -19.85 -7.96
C ASN A 165 0.32 -18.45 -7.66
N GLY A 166 0.60 -18.12 -6.40
CA GLY A 166 1.16 -16.83 -6.00
C GLY A 166 0.14 -15.69 -5.84
N THR A 167 -1.14 -15.93 -6.05
CA THR A 167 -2.20 -14.93 -5.80
C THR A 167 -2.68 -14.97 -4.35
N LEU A 168 -3.24 -13.86 -3.87
CA LEU A 168 -3.82 -13.80 -2.53
C LEU A 168 -5.10 -14.64 -2.44
N VAL A 169 -5.31 -15.30 -1.31
CA VAL A 169 -6.59 -15.95 -0.99
C VAL A 169 -7.66 -14.85 -0.88
N PRO A 170 -8.86 -15.02 -1.51
CA PRO A 170 -9.96 -14.07 -1.41
C PRO A 170 -10.32 -13.75 0.06
N ARG A 171 -10.53 -12.46 0.38
CA ARG A 171 -10.75 -11.98 1.76
C ARG A 171 -11.97 -12.60 2.47
N ASN A 172 -12.97 -13.03 1.72
CA ASN A 172 -14.19 -13.65 2.25
C ASN A 172 -14.01 -15.14 2.66
N LEU A 173 -12.83 -15.72 2.43
CA LEU A 173 -12.55 -17.09 2.85
C LEU A 173 -11.94 -17.12 4.27
N PRO A 174 -12.24 -18.13 5.08
CA PRO A 174 -11.81 -18.20 6.49
C PRO A 174 -10.30 -18.19 6.70
N ASN A 175 -9.54 -18.65 5.71
CA ASN A 175 -8.07 -18.73 5.75
C ASN A 175 -7.39 -17.59 4.99
N ALA A 176 -8.07 -16.46 4.77
CA ALA A 176 -7.51 -15.35 4.00
C ALA A 176 -6.41 -14.57 4.74
N PHE A 177 -6.39 -14.65 6.07
CA PHE A 177 -5.50 -13.86 6.92
C PHE A 177 -4.56 -14.73 7.76
N ILE A 178 -3.38 -14.16 8.04
CA ILE A 178 -2.40 -14.71 8.98
C ILE A 178 -2.42 -13.83 10.22
N HIS A 179 -2.81 -14.40 11.34
CA HIS A 179 -2.90 -13.70 12.63
C HIS A 179 -1.69 -13.94 13.54
N ASP A 180 -0.87 -14.98 13.22
CA ASP A 180 0.33 -15.26 13.98
C ASP A 180 1.56 -14.53 13.41
N PRO A 181 2.20 -13.61 14.20
CA PRO A 181 3.34 -12.82 13.71
C PRO A 181 4.58 -13.66 13.34
N ILE A 182 4.75 -14.86 13.91
CA ILE A 182 5.86 -15.75 13.58
C ILE A 182 5.64 -16.32 12.16
N THR A 183 4.45 -16.83 11.91
CA THR A 183 4.07 -17.35 10.59
C THR A 183 4.15 -16.24 9.54
N ALA A 184 3.71 -15.02 9.86
CA ALA A 184 3.80 -13.86 8.97
C ALA A 184 5.27 -13.50 8.65
N ALA A 185 6.17 -13.55 9.63
CA ALA A 185 7.60 -13.28 9.42
C ALA A 185 8.28 -14.34 8.54
N LEU A 186 7.95 -15.61 8.74
CA LEU A 186 8.47 -16.70 7.89
C LEU A 186 7.95 -16.59 6.46
N GLN A 187 6.68 -16.21 6.28
CA GLN A 187 6.13 -15.92 4.95
C GLN A 187 6.86 -14.75 4.30
N ALA A 188 7.07 -13.64 5.00
CA ALA A 188 7.79 -12.49 4.50
C ALA A 188 9.21 -12.83 4.04
N GLN A 189 9.94 -13.64 4.82
CA GLN A 189 11.27 -14.15 4.45
C GLN A 189 11.21 -14.97 3.16
N LYS A 190 10.24 -15.88 3.06
CA LYS A 190 10.02 -16.69 1.85
C LYS A 190 9.70 -15.82 0.63
N LEU A 191 8.78 -14.87 0.77
CA LEU A 191 8.41 -13.95 -0.33
C LEU A 191 9.62 -13.11 -0.79
N GLY A 192 10.43 -12.61 0.14
CA GLY A 192 11.67 -11.90 -0.18
C GLY A 192 12.67 -12.75 -0.97
N GLN A 193 12.83 -14.02 -0.60
CA GLN A 193 13.76 -14.95 -1.25
C GLN A 193 13.26 -15.46 -2.62
N THR A 194 11.96 -15.71 -2.76
CA THR A 194 11.38 -16.38 -3.95
C THR A 194 10.77 -15.43 -4.97
N MET A 195 10.23 -14.30 -4.51
CA MET A 195 9.54 -13.32 -5.36
C MET A 195 10.25 -11.97 -5.42
N GLY A 196 11.34 -11.79 -4.66
CA GLY A 196 12.12 -10.55 -4.68
C GLY A 196 11.32 -9.33 -4.21
N ILE A 197 10.40 -9.49 -3.24
CA ILE A 197 9.66 -8.34 -2.72
C ILE A 197 10.60 -7.36 -2.01
N GLN A 198 10.31 -6.08 -2.16
CA GLN A 198 11.08 -4.98 -1.59
C GLN A 198 10.33 -4.31 -0.43
N THR A 199 9.00 -4.36 -0.46
CA THR A 199 8.13 -3.83 0.59
C THR A 199 7.10 -4.87 1.03
N LEU A 200 6.79 -4.87 2.31
CA LEU A 200 5.85 -5.78 2.95
C LEU A 200 4.67 -4.97 3.49
N CYS A 201 3.50 -5.15 2.91
CA CYS A 201 2.27 -4.51 3.38
C CYS A 201 1.72 -5.22 4.62
N ILE A 202 1.25 -4.40 5.55
CA ILE A 202 0.52 -4.81 6.74
C ILE A 202 -0.74 -3.95 6.81
N HIS A 203 -1.90 -4.60 7.01
CA HIS A 203 -3.15 -3.87 7.13
C HIS A 203 -3.38 -3.36 8.55
N GLY A 204 -3.65 -2.06 8.69
CA GLY A 204 -3.99 -1.41 9.96
C GLY A 204 -5.43 -1.65 10.43
N ASP A 205 -6.28 -2.27 9.59
CA ASP A 205 -7.70 -2.51 9.84
C ASP A 205 -8.01 -3.74 10.74
N GLN A 206 -6.97 -4.42 11.23
CA GLN A 206 -7.14 -5.54 12.17
C GLN A 206 -7.29 -5.02 13.61
N PRO A 207 -8.15 -5.63 14.44
CA PRO A 207 -8.41 -5.16 15.81
C PRO A 207 -7.17 -5.06 16.72
N ASP A 208 -6.11 -5.80 16.46
CA ASP A 208 -4.86 -5.82 17.24
C ASP A 208 -3.63 -5.48 16.37
N ALA A 209 -3.83 -4.60 15.38
CA ALA A 209 -2.79 -4.27 14.40
C ALA A 209 -1.49 -3.80 15.05
N PHE A 210 -1.56 -2.96 16.09
CA PHE A 210 -0.38 -2.45 16.78
C PHE A 210 0.50 -3.60 17.34
N HIS A 211 -0.07 -4.49 18.13
CA HIS A 211 0.69 -5.60 18.71
C HIS A 211 1.16 -6.62 17.67
N PHE A 212 0.34 -6.84 16.63
CA PHE A 212 0.73 -7.68 15.53
C PHE A 212 1.97 -7.11 14.81
N VAL A 213 1.96 -5.83 14.42
CA VAL A 213 3.08 -5.18 13.72
C VAL A 213 4.32 -5.13 14.59
N GLN A 214 4.18 -4.79 15.87
CA GLN A 214 5.29 -4.77 16.82
C GLN A 214 5.97 -6.14 16.94
N LYS A 215 5.19 -7.21 17.10
CA LYS A 215 5.70 -8.59 17.17
C LYS A 215 6.28 -9.05 15.84
N LEU A 216 5.63 -8.75 14.72
CA LEU A 216 6.11 -9.07 13.38
C LEU A 216 7.50 -8.45 13.15
N ARG A 217 7.65 -7.16 13.43
CA ARG A 217 8.93 -6.45 13.31
C ARG A 217 10.03 -7.15 14.10
N CYS A 218 9.77 -7.48 15.37
CA CYS A 218 10.72 -8.21 16.20
C CYS A 218 11.10 -9.58 15.62
N GLN A 219 10.15 -10.32 15.03
CA GLN A 219 10.44 -11.60 14.41
C GLN A 219 11.25 -11.46 13.12
N LEU A 220 10.96 -10.45 12.28
CA LEU A 220 11.76 -10.16 11.09
C LEU A 220 13.21 -9.84 11.43
N GLU A 221 13.44 -9.03 12.48
CA GLU A 221 14.77 -8.69 12.97
C GLU A 221 15.52 -9.93 13.49
N LYS A 222 14.85 -10.86 14.22
CA LYS A 222 15.41 -12.16 14.65
C LYS A 222 15.79 -13.07 13.49
N LEU A 223 15.09 -12.96 12.35
CA LEU A 223 15.42 -13.68 11.12
C LEU A 223 16.56 -13.01 10.31
N GLY A 224 17.19 -11.95 10.86
CA GLY A 224 18.25 -11.21 10.20
C GLY A 224 17.75 -10.32 9.03
N ILE A 225 16.49 -9.93 9.04
CA ILE A 225 15.90 -9.02 8.06
C ILE A 225 16.00 -7.61 8.61
N GLU A 226 16.75 -6.74 7.92
CA GLU A 226 16.83 -5.32 8.25
C GLU A 226 15.55 -4.62 7.78
N ILE A 227 14.90 -3.90 8.69
CA ILE A 227 13.71 -3.11 8.36
C ILE A 227 14.15 -1.69 7.97
N ARG A 228 13.97 -1.37 6.70
CA ARG A 228 14.42 -0.09 6.13
C ARG A 228 13.52 0.32 4.97
N ALA A 229 13.18 1.62 4.91
CA ALA A 229 12.45 2.19 3.79
C ALA A 229 13.14 1.89 2.45
N PHE A 230 12.36 1.66 1.40
CA PHE A 230 12.89 1.58 0.03
C PHE A 230 13.40 2.97 -0.41
N SER A 231 14.32 2.98 -1.35
CA SER A 231 14.95 4.18 -1.91
C SER A 231 14.69 4.31 -3.41
#